data_3687449a53f65bd370c826ad76974ed7
#
_entry.id   3687449a53f65bd370c826ad76974ed7
#
_cell.length_a   1.000
_cell.length_b   1.000
_cell.length_c   1.000
_cell.angle_alpha   90.00
_cell.angle_beta   90.00
_cell.angle_gamma   90.00
#
_symmetry.space_group_name_H-M   'P 1'
#
loop_
_entity.id
_entity.type
_entity.pdbx_description
1 polymer ?
#
loop_
_entity_poly.entity_id
_entity_poly.type
_entity_poly.pdbx_seq_one_letter_code
_entity_poly.pdbx_strand_id
1 'polypeptide(L)'
;NGHVDDFPFIEWVHRKNNYIKGKCELKFFEGKGGGNSLMNLRVECVNCNEGYSLAEAFSRKDEDSNPFSKLKNKRGCSGLKPWLGPQQQDSGCKKNPKVVLKSASNVYYPVIVSSIFVPLDVQVFEKDIIEIIDQKDLWKLITQNISDDKFLETMADVIMLGKSFKKDVVIQTIKNHFEKISNLQKETPDEEEPYKYQEYSYILDEKNLNKENSELKIRKIPIEKYGNLNKYFSNILLIDSLVETKVQKGFTRVQPYDPNKKDCIQELSQDPNKIRWLPGTIVKGEGIFLNFDKKQLELWGNRFNFRYIDKILMNLQKRDRDMNKTIRHINRKYFLIHTFSHLLINQLSYSCGYGSSALRERIYCNTQDFPDNEMNGVLIYTASGDSEGS
;
A
#
# COMPACT_ATOMS: atom_id res chain seq x y z
N ASN A 1 -13.79 2.25 -14.39
CA ASN A 1 -14.81 2.90 -13.52
C ASN A 1 -15.13 2.08 -12.25
N GLY A 2 -14.68 0.84 -12.10
CA GLY A 2 -14.80 0.04 -10.88
C GLY A 2 -16.21 -0.46 -10.50
N HIS A 3 -17.22 -0.21 -11.29
CA HIS A 3 -18.60 -0.63 -11.00
C HIS A 3 -18.73 -2.14 -10.86
N VAL A 4 -19.62 -2.58 -9.98
CA VAL A 4 -19.88 -3.99 -9.68
C VAL A 4 -21.38 -4.25 -9.63
N ASP A 5 -21.75 -5.38 -10.17
CA ASP A 5 -23.12 -5.87 -10.13
C ASP A 5 -23.13 -7.40 -10.03
N ASP A 6 -24.21 -7.95 -9.56
CA ASP A 6 -24.40 -9.37 -9.54
C ASP A 6 -24.52 -9.95 -10.96
N PHE A 7 -24.09 -11.19 -11.13
CA PHE A 7 -24.27 -11.88 -12.38
C PHE A 7 -25.75 -12.08 -12.67
N PRO A 8 -26.25 -11.70 -13.87
CA PRO A 8 -27.66 -11.77 -14.19
C PRO A 8 -28.13 -13.21 -14.49
N PHE A 9 -28.18 -14.05 -13.45
CA PHE A 9 -28.46 -15.48 -13.58
C PHE A 9 -29.80 -15.78 -14.26
N ILE A 10 -30.85 -15.04 -13.91
CA ILE A 10 -32.18 -15.25 -14.46
C ILE A 10 -32.18 -14.95 -15.95
N GLU A 11 -31.68 -13.80 -16.36
CA GLU A 11 -31.58 -13.38 -17.77
C GLU A 11 -30.62 -14.30 -18.55
N TRP A 12 -29.55 -14.76 -17.89
CA TRP A 12 -28.60 -15.67 -18.51
C TRP A 12 -29.21 -17.01 -18.85
N VAL A 13 -29.98 -17.60 -17.93
CA VAL A 13 -30.65 -18.89 -18.11
C VAL A 13 -31.75 -18.77 -19.16
N HIS A 14 -32.48 -17.67 -19.21
CA HIS A 14 -33.62 -17.45 -20.14
C HIS A 14 -33.25 -16.62 -21.37
N ARG A 15 -31.95 -16.57 -21.74
CA ARG A 15 -31.49 -15.69 -22.83
C ARG A 15 -32.12 -15.96 -24.20
N LYS A 16 -32.65 -17.16 -24.43
CA LYS A 16 -33.35 -17.53 -25.66
C LYS A 16 -34.85 -17.41 -25.54
N ASN A 17 -35.42 -17.60 -24.36
CA ASN A 17 -36.85 -17.69 -24.12
C ASN A 17 -37.35 -16.62 -23.17
N ASN A 18 -38.67 -16.40 -23.19
CA ASN A 18 -39.31 -15.53 -22.21
C ASN A 18 -39.51 -16.28 -20.89
N TYR A 19 -39.26 -15.61 -19.77
CA TYR A 19 -39.53 -16.13 -18.44
C TYR A 19 -40.64 -15.32 -17.74
N ILE A 20 -41.36 -15.97 -16.82
CA ILE A 20 -42.35 -15.33 -15.99
C ILE A 20 -41.66 -14.83 -14.72
N LYS A 21 -41.59 -13.49 -14.56
CA LYS A 21 -40.96 -12.87 -13.39
C LYS A 21 -41.59 -13.40 -12.09
N GLY A 22 -40.77 -13.86 -11.14
CA GLY A 22 -41.21 -14.40 -9.84
C GLY A 22 -41.55 -15.87 -9.78
N LYS A 23 -41.46 -16.60 -10.90
CA LYS A 23 -41.71 -18.08 -10.94
C LYS A 23 -40.45 -18.90 -11.28
N CYS A 24 -39.28 -18.29 -11.28
CA CYS A 24 -38.04 -18.98 -11.64
C CYS A 24 -37.27 -19.38 -10.39
N GLU A 25 -37.05 -20.69 -10.23
CA GLU A 25 -36.13 -21.27 -9.25
C GLU A 25 -34.87 -21.76 -9.99
N LEU A 26 -33.70 -21.22 -9.62
CA LEU A 26 -32.42 -21.55 -10.26
C LEU A 26 -31.66 -22.55 -9.39
N LYS A 27 -31.06 -23.56 -10.03
CA LYS A 27 -30.15 -24.52 -9.39
C LYS A 27 -28.81 -24.57 -10.12
N PHE A 28 -27.75 -24.77 -9.35
CA PHE A 28 -26.42 -25.05 -9.89
C PHE A 28 -26.24 -26.54 -10.03
N PHE A 29 -25.71 -26.96 -11.17
CA PHE A 29 -25.35 -28.33 -11.45
C PHE A 29 -23.85 -28.41 -11.76
N GLU A 30 -23.19 -29.37 -11.11
CA GLU A 30 -21.83 -29.73 -11.44
C GLU A 30 -21.87 -30.89 -12.46
N GLY A 31 -21.17 -30.72 -13.57
CA GLY A 31 -21.08 -31.76 -14.61
C GLY A 31 -20.32 -32.97 -14.10
N LYS A 32 -20.64 -34.16 -14.62
CA LYS A 32 -20.13 -35.48 -14.21
C LYS A 32 -18.61 -35.71 -14.42
N GLY A 33 -17.82 -34.68 -14.62
CA GLY A 33 -16.39 -34.77 -14.97
C GLY A 33 -15.41 -34.38 -13.88
N GLY A 34 -15.68 -34.66 -12.62
CA GLY A 34 -14.74 -34.72 -11.49
C GLY A 34 -13.61 -33.63 -11.46
N GLY A 35 -13.92 -32.38 -11.69
CA GLY A 35 -12.95 -31.27 -11.58
C GLY A 35 -13.64 -29.94 -11.36
N ASN A 36 -13.08 -29.08 -10.49
CA ASN A 36 -13.57 -27.75 -10.17
C ASN A 36 -13.45 -26.75 -11.37
N SER A 37 -13.68 -27.23 -12.59
CA SER A 37 -13.62 -26.39 -13.77
C SER A 37 -14.92 -25.63 -13.97
N LEU A 38 -14.84 -24.33 -14.22
CA LEU A 38 -16.00 -23.50 -14.61
C LEU A 38 -16.77 -24.05 -15.81
N MET A 39 -16.12 -24.86 -16.65
CA MET A 39 -16.75 -25.53 -17.80
C MET A 39 -17.84 -26.51 -17.37
N ASN A 40 -17.70 -27.06 -16.16
CA ASN A 40 -18.64 -28.04 -15.60
C ASN A 40 -19.77 -27.40 -14.81
N LEU A 41 -19.69 -26.07 -14.53
CA LEU A 41 -20.74 -25.35 -13.83
C LEU A 41 -21.84 -24.92 -14.80
N ARG A 42 -23.04 -25.39 -14.54
CA ARG A 42 -24.27 -25.06 -15.28
C ARG A 42 -25.32 -24.51 -14.34
N VAL A 43 -26.04 -23.49 -14.77
CA VAL A 43 -27.20 -22.97 -14.04
C VAL A 43 -28.45 -23.29 -14.84
N GLU A 44 -29.45 -23.86 -14.19
CA GLU A 44 -30.71 -24.26 -14.79
C GLU A 44 -31.89 -23.70 -13.99
N CYS A 45 -32.96 -23.36 -14.70
CA CYS A 45 -34.24 -23.06 -14.09
C CYS A 45 -35.04 -24.36 -13.96
N VAL A 46 -35.39 -24.74 -12.73
CA VAL A 46 -36.15 -25.95 -12.43
C VAL A 46 -37.57 -25.92 -13.07
N ASN A 47 -38.18 -24.76 -13.15
CA ASN A 47 -39.54 -24.61 -13.65
C ASN A 47 -39.62 -24.58 -15.19
N CYS A 48 -38.59 -24.12 -15.86
CA CYS A 48 -38.53 -23.98 -17.30
C CYS A 48 -37.67 -25.04 -18.00
N ASN A 49 -36.90 -25.80 -17.25
CA ASN A 49 -35.88 -26.75 -17.73
C ASN A 49 -34.85 -26.15 -18.69
N GLU A 50 -34.68 -24.80 -18.62
CA GLU A 50 -33.69 -24.08 -19.38
C GLU A 50 -32.40 -23.93 -18.59
N GLY A 51 -31.25 -24.08 -19.23
CA GLY A 51 -30.00 -23.95 -18.53
C GLY A 51 -28.78 -23.79 -19.45
N TYR A 52 -27.77 -23.09 -18.95
CA TYR A 52 -26.55 -22.79 -19.70
C TYR A 52 -25.31 -22.89 -18.81
N SER A 53 -24.21 -23.28 -19.45
CA SER A 53 -22.89 -23.27 -18.79
C SER A 53 -22.45 -21.84 -18.48
N LEU A 54 -21.82 -21.64 -17.32
CA LEU A 54 -21.21 -20.38 -16.94
C LEU A 54 -19.90 -20.13 -17.72
N ALA A 55 -19.24 -21.18 -18.25
CA ALA A 55 -18.03 -21.02 -19.06
C ALA A 55 -18.22 -20.07 -20.25
N GLU A 56 -19.42 -20.07 -20.85
CA GLU A 56 -19.71 -19.18 -21.96
C GLU A 56 -19.69 -17.68 -21.57
N ALA A 57 -19.92 -17.36 -20.30
CA ALA A 57 -19.86 -15.98 -19.81
C ALA A 57 -18.42 -15.49 -19.66
N PHE A 58 -17.45 -16.40 -19.48
CA PHE A 58 -16.02 -16.10 -19.41
C PHE A 58 -15.32 -16.15 -20.77
N SER A 59 -15.99 -16.75 -21.78
CA SER A 59 -15.45 -16.87 -23.14
C SER A 59 -15.49 -15.49 -23.83
N ARG A 60 -14.32 -14.94 -24.14
CA ARG A 60 -14.19 -13.67 -24.86
C ARG A 60 -13.58 -13.93 -26.23
N LYS A 61 -14.12 -13.24 -27.23
CA LYS A 61 -13.50 -13.20 -28.57
C LYS A 61 -12.43 -12.09 -28.63
N ASP A 62 -12.63 -11.02 -27.89
CA ASP A 62 -11.74 -9.86 -27.75
C ASP A 62 -11.95 -9.18 -26.38
N GLU A 63 -11.06 -8.25 -26.01
CA GLU A 63 -11.13 -7.56 -24.72
C GLU A 63 -12.37 -6.67 -24.55
N ASP A 64 -12.96 -6.20 -25.65
CA ASP A 64 -14.09 -5.28 -25.65
C ASP A 64 -15.44 -5.99 -25.85
N SER A 65 -15.44 -7.32 -25.99
CA SER A 65 -16.69 -8.06 -26.17
C SER A 65 -17.56 -8.02 -24.91
N ASN A 66 -18.87 -7.74 -25.11
CA ASN A 66 -19.84 -7.80 -24.04
C ASN A 66 -20.34 -9.25 -23.87
N PRO A 67 -20.08 -9.92 -22.74
CA PRO A 67 -20.55 -11.29 -22.47
C PRO A 67 -22.09 -11.40 -22.48
N PHE A 68 -22.77 -10.29 -22.24
CA PHE A 68 -24.23 -10.21 -22.19
C PHE A 68 -24.85 -9.70 -23.48
N SER A 69 -24.11 -9.63 -24.58
CA SER A 69 -24.63 -9.19 -25.88
C SER A 69 -25.77 -10.06 -26.41
N LYS A 70 -25.80 -11.33 -26.00
CA LYS A 70 -26.84 -12.30 -26.36
C LYS A 70 -28.08 -12.23 -25.48
N LEU A 71 -28.07 -11.44 -24.41
CA LEU A 71 -29.27 -11.20 -23.62
C LEU A 71 -30.22 -10.30 -24.36
N LYS A 72 -31.53 -10.51 -24.20
CA LYS A 72 -32.58 -9.72 -24.87
C LYS A 72 -32.42 -8.22 -24.65
N ASN A 73 -32.00 -7.82 -23.44
CA ASN A 73 -31.84 -6.42 -23.06
C ASN A 73 -30.39 -5.91 -23.19
N LYS A 74 -29.51 -6.61 -23.91
CA LYS A 74 -28.10 -6.22 -24.13
C LYS A 74 -27.50 -5.50 -22.91
N ARG A 75 -27.52 -6.16 -21.75
CA ARG A 75 -27.15 -5.55 -20.47
C ARG A 75 -25.74 -4.96 -20.54
N GLY A 76 -25.65 -3.66 -20.37
CA GLY A 76 -24.40 -2.92 -20.22
C GLY A 76 -23.96 -2.84 -18.75
N CYS A 77 -23.03 -1.94 -18.47
CA CYS A 77 -22.65 -1.65 -17.09
C CYS A 77 -23.80 -0.95 -16.36
N SER A 78 -24.16 -1.44 -15.18
CA SER A 78 -25.20 -0.84 -14.33
C SER A 78 -24.75 0.47 -13.66
N GLY A 79 -23.45 0.72 -13.54
CA GLY A 79 -22.92 1.87 -12.82
C GLY A 79 -22.94 1.71 -11.30
N LEU A 80 -23.34 0.56 -10.75
CA LEU A 80 -23.50 0.35 -9.31
C LEU A 80 -22.16 0.38 -8.56
N LYS A 81 -22.18 1.01 -7.38
CA LYS A 81 -21.08 1.07 -6.40
C LYS A 81 -21.56 0.55 -5.04
N PRO A 82 -21.83 -0.76 -4.89
CA PRO A 82 -22.49 -1.31 -3.70
C PRO A 82 -21.76 -1.04 -2.38
N TRP A 83 -20.42 -0.87 -2.43
CA TRP A 83 -19.61 -0.57 -1.24
C TRP A 83 -19.84 0.85 -0.68
N LEU A 84 -20.44 1.76 -1.45
CA LEU A 84 -20.83 3.09 -1.02
C LEU A 84 -22.30 3.17 -0.57
N GLY A 85 -23.02 2.06 -0.68
CA GLY A 85 -24.42 1.94 -0.34
C GLY A 85 -25.28 1.45 -1.50
N PRO A 86 -26.48 0.90 -1.20
CA PRO A 86 -27.31 0.19 -2.20
C PRO A 86 -27.89 1.10 -3.31
N GLN A 87 -27.90 2.40 -3.12
CA GLN A 87 -28.45 3.37 -4.08
C GLN A 87 -27.36 4.16 -4.83
N GLN A 88 -26.08 3.86 -4.58
CA GLN A 88 -25.00 4.59 -5.23
C GLN A 88 -24.73 4.03 -6.62
N GLN A 89 -25.05 4.84 -7.62
CA GLN A 89 -24.99 4.47 -9.03
C GLN A 89 -24.53 5.66 -9.89
N ASP A 90 -23.50 5.41 -10.70
CA ASP A 90 -23.10 6.36 -11.73
C ASP A 90 -23.99 6.21 -12.96
N SER A 91 -24.61 7.27 -13.39
CA SER A 91 -25.42 7.27 -14.61
C SER A 91 -24.54 7.27 -15.87
N GLY A 92 -24.95 6.53 -16.89
CA GLY A 92 -24.38 6.63 -18.25
C GLY A 92 -23.04 5.96 -18.49
N CYS A 93 -22.61 5.00 -17.67
CA CYS A 93 -21.45 4.20 -17.97
C CYS A 93 -21.63 3.36 -19.23
N LYS A 94 -20.80 3.62 -20.27
CA LYS A 94 -20.86 2.93 -21.57
C LYS A 94 -19.88 1.74 -21.68
N LYS A 95 -19.19 1.37 -20.59
CA LYS A 95 -18.23 0.27 -20.61
C LYS A 95 -18.94 -1.08 -20.62
N ASN A 96 -18.37 -2.02 -21.36
CA ASN A 96 -18.84 -3.39 -21.35
C ASN A 96 -18.49 -4.07 -20.02
N PRO A 97 -19.41 -4.80 -19.37
CA PRO A 97 -19.13 -5.52 -18.15
C PRO A 97 -18.17 -6.68 -18.42
N LYS A 98 -17.38 -7.02 -17.40
CA LYS A 98 -16.48 -8.19 -17.40
C LYS A 98 -16.93 -9.14 -16.32
N VAL A 99 -17.11 -10.42 -16.68
CA VAL A 99 -17.45 -11.46 -15.71
C VAL A 99 -16.16 -11.89 -15.02
N VAL A 100 -16.19 -11.89 -13.69
CA VAL A 100 -15.07 -12.31 -12.83
C VAL A 100 -15.59 -13.17 -11.69
N LEU A 101 -14.76 -14.09 -11.21
CA LEU A 101 -15.07 -14.85 -10.00
C LEU A 101 -14.91 -13.94 -8.77
N LYS A 102 -15.75 -14.12 -7.76
CA LYS A 102 -15.66 -13.36 -6.51
C LYS A 102 -14.30 -13.52 -5.84
N SER A 103 -13.68 -14.69 -5.94
CA SER A 103 -12.36 -15.01 -5.39
C SER A 103 -11.19 -14.67 -6.30
N ALA A 104 -11.43 -14.09 -7.49
CA ALA A 104 -10.36 -13.74 -8.39
C ALA A 104 -9.57 -12.54 -7.86
N SER A 105 -8.25 -12.60 -7.95
CA SER A 105 -7.34 -11.57 -7.46
C SER A 105 -7.50 -10.21 -8.14
N ASN A 106 -8.16 -10.16 -9.31
CA ASN A 106 -8.45 -8.93 -10.05
C ASN A 106 -9.80 -8.29 -9.75
N VAL A 107 -10.54 -8.82 -8.76
CA VAL A 107 -11.82 -8.21 -8.34
C VAL A 107 -11.56 -6.85 -7.74
N TYR A 108 -10.54 -6.74 -6.91
CA TYR A 108 -10.04 -5.45 -6.42
C TYR A 108 -8.56 -5.55 -6.08
N TYR A 109 -7.86 -4.44 -6.21
CA TYR A 109 -6.48 -4.26 -5.77
C TYR A 109 -6.48 -3.13 -4.75
N PRO A 110 -6.20 -3.39 -3.47
CA PRO A 110 -6.12 -2.35 -2.46
C PRO A 110 -4.93 -1.43 -2.75
N VAL A 111 -5.14 -0.14 -2.60
CA VAL A 111 -4.08 0.87 -2.63
C VAL A 111 -3.71 1.18 -1.20
N ILE A 112 -2.62 0.58 -0.75
CA ILE A 112 -2.15 0.66 0.64
C ILE A 112 -0.87 1.48 0.66
N VAL A 113 -0.80 2.41 1.62
CA VAL A 113 0.44 3.09 2.00
C VAL A 113 0.84 2.57 3.37
N SER A 114 2.09 2.23 3.53
CA SER A 114 2.63 1.80 4.81
C SER A 114 3.84 2.65 5.21
N SER A 115 3.94 2.95 6.50
CA SER A 115 5.09 3.64 7.07
C SER A 115 5.44 3.01 8.42
N ILE A 116 6.74 2.91 8.69
CA ILE A 116 7.22 2.58 10.02
C ILE A 116 7.13 3.85 10.86
N PHE A 117 6.55 3.73 12.04
CA PHE A 117 6.52 4.82 12.98
C PHE A 117 7.95 5.19 13.39
N VAL A 118 8.35 6.40 13.07
CA VAL A 118 9.60 7.00 13.49
C VAL A 118 9.25 7.93 14.64
N PRO A 119 9.72 7.65 15.87
CA PRO A 119 9.56 8.60 16.95
C PRO A 119 10.27 9.90 16.56
N LEU A 120 9.50 10.94 16.34
CA LEU A 120 10.10 12.26 16.23
C LEU A 120 10.70 12.55 17.61
N ASP A 121 11.95 13.01 17.67
CA ASP A 121 12.55 13.56 18.88
C ASP A 121 11.86 14.89 19.22
N VAL A 122 10.59 14.77 19.52
CA VAL A 122 9.77 15.84 20.08
C VAL A 122 10.05 15.75 21.55
N GLN A 123 10.73 16.76 22.10
CA GLN A 123 10.82 16.87 23.56
C GLN A 123 9.40 16.72 24.10
N VAL A 124 9.24 16.07 25.24
CA VAL A 124 7.91 15.77 25.83
C VAL A 124 6.99 17.01 25.81
N PHE A 125 7.56 18.19 26.00
CA PHE A 125 6.86 19.48 25.91
C PHE A 125 6.33 19.82 24.51
N GLU A 126 7.01 19.42 23.42
CA GLU A 126 6.52 19.69 22.06
C GLU A 126 5.26 18.89 21.74
N LYS A 127 5.17 17.66 22.22
CA LYS A 127 3.99 16.81 22.03
C LYS A 127 2.78 17.41 22.74
N ASP A 128 2.96 17.83 23.99
CA ASP A 128 1.91 18.48 24.78
C ASP A 128 1.44 19.79 24.14
N ILE A 129 2.37 20.58 23.58
CA ILE A 129 2.06 21.83 22.86
C ILE A 129 1.22 21.54 21.62
N ILE A 130 1.61 20.55 20.80
CA ILE A 130 0.88 20.14 19.59
C ILE A 130 -0.53 19.65 19.97
N GLU A 131 -0.66 18.80 20.99
CA GLU A 131 -1.96 18.33 21.46
C GLU A 131 -2.88 19.49 21.91
N ILE A 132 -2.35 20.51 22.57
CA ILE A 132 -3.13 21.69 22.95
C ILE A 132 -3.60 22.47 21.72
N ILE A 133 -2.73 22.62 20.70
CA ILE A 133 -3.07 23.31 19.45
C ILE A 133 -4.17 22.54 18.73
N ASP A 134 -4.08 21.20 18.65
CA ASP A 134 -5.06 20.32 18.01
C ASP A 134 -6.41 20.36 18.76
N GLN A 135 -6.40 20.22 20.08
CA GLN A 135 -7.62 20.27 20.91
C GLN A 135 -8.37 21.59 20.79
N LYS A 136 -7.65 22.69 20.61
CA LYS A 136 -8.23 24.04 20.47
C LYS A 136 -8.49 24.44 19.02
N ASP A 137 -8.22 23.57 18.05
CA ASP A 137 -8.36 23.82 16.61
C ASP A 137 -7.66 25.11 16.13
N LEU A 138 -6.46 25.36 16.69
CA LEU A 138 -5.73 26.61 16.47
C LEU A 138 -4.89 26.59 15.19
N TRP A 139 -4.66 25.44 14.59
CA TRP A 139 -3.78 25.30 13.43
C TRP A 139 -4.17 26.20 12.26
N LYS A 140 -5.46 26.35 12.01
CA LYS A 140 -5.95 27.20 10.92
C LYS A 140 -5.54 28.68 11.10
N LEU A 141 -5.62 29.18 12.33
CA LEU A 141 -5.21 30.54 12.64
C LEU A 141 -3.70 30.72 12.59
N ILE A 142 -2.96 29.74 13.12
CA ILE A 142 -1.49 29.73 13.14
C ILE A 142 -0.94 29.67 11.71
N THR A 143 -1.45 28.80 10.86
CA THR A 143 -0.96 28.67 9.48
C THR A 143 -1.20 29.89 8.61
N GLN A 144 -2.29 30.62 8.86
CA GLN A 144 -2.58 31.87 8.16
C GLN A 144 -1.65 33.03 8.54
N ASN A 145 -1.07 32.97 9.75
CA ASN A 145 -0.27 34.07 10.31
C ASN A 145 1.14 33.62 10.74
N ILE A 146 1.66 32.56 10.17
CA ILE A 146 2.94 31.93 10.58
C ILE A 146 4.15 32.87 10.44
N SER A 147 4.08 33.85 9.56
CA SER A 147 5.14 34.83 9.31
C SER A 147 5.06 36.06 10.22
N ASP A 148 4.01 36.17 11.05
CA ASP A 148 3.85 37.26 11.99
C ASP A 148 4.33 36.87 13.39
N ASP A 149 5.53 37.27 13.76
CA ASP A 149 6.16 36.95 15.04
C ASP A 149 5.33 37.48 16.23
N LYS A 150 4.67 38.62 16.13
CA LYS A 150 3.82 39.17 17.21
C LYS A 150 2.56 38.31 17.41
N PHE A 151 2.00 37.82 16.32
CA PHE A 151 0.89 36.89 16.38
C PHE A 151 1.32 35.57 17.03
N LEU A 152 2.48 35.03 16.66
CA LEU A 152 3.01 33.80 17.28
C LEU A 152 3.30 33.97 18.77
N GLU A 153 3.79 35.14 19.21
CA GLU A 153 3.97 35.46 20.62
C GLU A 153 2.63 35.44 21.38
N THR A 154 1.59 36.03 20.79
CA THR A 154 0.24 36.05 21.39
C THR A 154 -0.34 34.65 21.47
N MET A 155 -0.17 33.84 20.42
CA MET A 155 -0.60 32.45 20.39
C MET A 155 0.15 31.59 21.41
N ALA A 156 1.45 31.84 21.58
CA ALA A 156 2.24 31.17 22.62
C ALA A 156 1.68 31.45 24.01
N ASP A 157 1.30 32.71 24.31
CA ASP A 157 0.68 33.09 25.59
C ASP A 157 -0.65 32.35 25.82
N VAL A 158 -1.45 32.18 24.77
CA VAL A 158 -2.72 31.40 24.83
C VAL A 158 -2.48 29.90 25.07
N ILE A 159 -1.44 29.33 24.44
CA ILE A 159 -1.08 27.91 24.62
C ILE A 159 -0.50 27.67 26.03
N MET A 160 0.25 28.60 26.52
CA MET A 160 0.89 28.54 27.86
C MET A 160 -0.07 28.72 29.02
N LEU A 161 -1.31 29.13 28.81
CA LEU A 161 -2.29 29.34 29.86
C LEU A 161 -2.44 28.10 30.77
N GLY A 162 -1.99 28.22 32.05
CA GLY A 162 -2.01 27.14 33.03
C GLY A 162 -0.95 26.04 32.81
N LYS A 163 0.08 26.30 32.04
CA LYS A 163 1.18 25.36 31.73
C LYS A 163 2.54 25.98 31.99
N SER A 164 3.53 25.13 32.30
CA SER A 164 4.90 25.56 32.62
C SER A 164 5.85 25.56 31.40
N PHE A 165 5.34 25.92 30.24
CA PHE A 165 6.18 25.98 29.01
C PHE A 165 6.94 27.31 28.94
N LYS A 166 8.09 27.29 28.28
CA LYS A 166 8.80 28.52 27.93
C LYS A 166 8.28 29.03 26.59
N LYS A 167 8.07 30.35 26.47
CA LYS A 167 7.51 30.99 25.27
C LYS A 167 8.29 30.65 24.01
N ASP A 168 9.62 30.73 24.09
CA ASP A 168 10.50 30.41 22.96
C ASP A 168 10.36 28.96 22.49
N VAL A 169 10.15 28.01 23.42
CA VAL A 169 9.93 26.60 23.09
C VAL A 169 8.62 26.42 22.34
N VAL A 170 7.55 27.11 22.76
CA VAL A 170 6.25 27.05 22.09
C VAL A 170 6.35 27.58 20.66
N ILE A 171 6.96 28.76 20.48
CA ILE A 171 7.12 29.38 19.16
C ILE A 171 8.00 28.50 18.24
N GLN A 172 9.10 27.97 18.77
CA GLN A 172 9.97 27.10 18.01
C GLN A 172 9.25 25.79 17.60
N THR A 173 8.46 25.21 18.51
CA THR A 173 7.65 24.02 18.22
C THR A 173 6.66 24.29 17.10
N ILE A 174 5.96 25.44 17.13
CA ILE A 174 5.01 25.83 16.10
C ILE A 174 5.72 25.96 14.75
N LYS A 175 6.84 26.68 14.70
CA LYS A 175 7.61 26.89 13.46
C LYS A 175 8.14 25.57 12.89
N ASN A 176 8.74 24.73 13.73
CA ASN A 176 9.26 23.42 13.32
C ASN A 176 8.15 22.50 12.79
N HIS A 177 7.01 22.49 13.47
CA HIS A 177 5.86 21.67 13.05
C HIS A 177 5.26 22.17 11.73
N PHE A 178 5.15 23.48 11.56
CA PHE A 178 4.70 24.10 10.30
C PHE A 178 5.64 23.79 9.14
N GLU A 179 6.96 23.90 9.35
CA GLU A 179 7.95 23.55 8.32
C GLU A 179 7.86 22.07 7.93
N LYS A 180 7.69 21.18 8.93
CA LYS A 180 7.48 19.74 8.69
C LYS A 180 6.22 19.50 7.84
N ILE A 181 5.09 20.10 8.20
CA ILE A 181 3.83 19.95 7.46
C ILE A 181 3.96 20.56 6.05
N SER A 182 4.58 21.72 5.91
CA SER A 182 4.77 22.40 4.63
C SER A 182 5.69 21.62 3.70
N ASN A 183 6.71 20.98 4.23
CA ASN A 183 7.59 20.10 3.47
C ASN A 183 6.85 18.80 3.07
N LEU A 184 6.06 18.21 3.96
CA LEU A 184 5.19 17.08 3.65
C LEU A 184 4.11 17.41 2.59
N GLN A 185 3.65 18.66 2.52
CA GLN A 185 2.70 19.10 1.48
C GLN A 185 3.35 19.38 0.12
N LYS A 186 4.64 19.69 0.10
CA LYS A 186 5.42 19.83 -1.14
C LYS A 186 5.83 18.49 -1.74
N GLU A 187 5.98 17.48 -0.90
CA GLU A 187 6.20 16.11 -1.34
C GLU A 187 4.86 15.57 -1.88
N THR A 188 4.85 15.11 -3.12
CA THR A 188 3.64 14.52 -3.69
C THR A 188 3.23 13.32 -2.83
N PRO A 189 1.97 13.24 -2.36
CA PRO A 189 1.55 12.23 -1.38
C PRO A 189 1.67 10.76 -1.84
N ASP A 190 2.06 10.55 -3.09
CA ASP A 190 2.17 9.24 -3.73
C ASP A 190 3.61 8.72 -3.84
N GLU A 191 4.61 9.51 -3.41
CA GLU A 191 6.00 9.10 -3.45
C GLU A 191 6.41 8.50 -2.10
N GLU A 192 6.70 7.19 -2.10
CA GLU A 192 7.13 6.48 -0.89
C GLU A 192 8.58 6.81 -0.49
N GLU A 193 9.39 7.28 -1.41
CA GLU A 193 10.83 7.44 -1.21
C GLU A 193 11.21 8.46 -0.14
N PRO A 194 10.59 9.65 -0.04
CA PRO A 194 10.85 10.60 1.03
C PRO A 194 10.61 10.02 2.43
N TYR A 195 9.52 9.26 2.59
CA TYR A 195 9.23 8.59 3.87
C TYR A 195 10.27 7.51 4.20
N LYS A 196 10.67 6.73 3.20
CA LYS A 196 11.72 5.71 3.36
C LYS A 196 13.06 6.35 3.74
N TYR A 197 13.38 7.51 3.18
CA TYR A 197 14.60 8.22 3.54
C TYR A 197 14.59 8.73 4.99
N GLN A 198 13.45 9.22 5.46
CA GLN A 198 13.29 9.62 6.86
C GLN A 198 13.44 8.43 7.80
N GLU A 199 12.80 7.30 7.50
CA GLU A 199 12.93 6.06 8.26
C GLU A 199 14.38 5.58 8.29
N TYR A 200 15.02 5.52 7.12
CA TYR A 200 16.40 5.09 6.96
C TYR A 200 17.37 5.98 7.76
N SER A 201 17.21 7.29 7.67
CA SER A 201 18.05 8.26 8.37
C SER A 201 17.88 8.13 9.89
N TYR A 202 16.63 7.94 10.37
CA TYR A 202 16.36 7.74 11.78
C TYR A 202 16.98 6.46 12.32
N ILE A 203 16.87 5.36 11.57
CA ILE A 203 17.42 4.05 11.98
C ILE A 203 18.94 4.11 12.12
N LEU A 204 19.61 4.89 11.27
CA LEU A 204 21.08 5.01 11.27
C LEU A 204 21.62 6.09 12.23
N ASP A 205 20.79 6.99 12.74
CA ASP A 205 21.26 8.03 13.65
C ASP A 205 21.64 7.40 15.01
N GLU A 206 22.91 7.57 15.38
CA GLU A 206 23.47 7.04 16.62
C GLU A 206 22.73 7.54 17.88
N LYS A 207 22.12 8.72 17.82
CA LYS A 207 21.32 9.27 18.90
C LYS A 207 20.07 8.44 19.23
N ASN A 208 19.61 7.64 18.28
CA ASN A 208 18.41 6.82 18.40
C ASN A 208 18.70 5.39 18.83
N LEU A 209 19.98 5.03 18.93
CA LEU A 209 20.37 3.69 19.34
C LEU A 209 20.19 3.48 20.85
N ASN A 210 19.72 2.29 21.24
CA ASN A 210 19.56 1.83 22.60
C ASN A 210 18.67 2.74 23.48
N LYS A 211 17.74 3.52 22.86
CA LYS A 211 16.73 4.28 23.62
C LYS A 211 15.75 3.31 24.26
N GLU A 212 15.53 3.46 25.57
CA GLU A 212 14.47 2.77 26.29
C GLU A 212 13.13 3.47 26.01
N ASN A 213 12.03 2.72 26.08
CA ASN A 213 10.66 3.21 25.92
C ASN A 213 10.31 3.84 24.54
N SER A 214 10.98 3.42 23.49
CA SER A 214 10.64 3.83 22.12
C SER A 214 9.77 2.78 21.43
N GLU A 215 8.75 3.23 20.68
CA GLU A 215 7.96 2.36 19.81
C GLU A 215 8.80 1.80 18.65
N LEU A 216 9.92 2.46 18.32
CA LEU A 216 10.97 1.96 17.47
C LEU A 216 12.25 1.81 18.29
N LYS A 217 12.50 0.59 18.78
CA LYS A 217 13.66 0.28 19.62
C LYS A 217 14.77 -0.36 18.77
N ILE A 218 15.89 0.33 18.68
CA ILE A 218 17.03 -0.05 17.85
C ILE A 218 18.21 -0.39 18.72
N ARG A 219 18.80 -1.56 18.54
CA ARG A 219 19.96 -2.02 19.27
C ARG A 219 21.13 -2.28 18.33
N LYS A 220 22.26 -1.66 18.61
CA LYS A 220 23.52 -1.88 17.87
C LYS A 220 24.34 -2.95 18.55
N ILE A 221 24.72 -3.96 17.79
CA ILE A 221 25.77 -4.90 18.18
C ILE A 221 27.02 -4.53 17.37
N PRO A 222 28.21 -4.48 18.05
CA PRO A 222 29.44 -4.16 17.33
C PRO A 222 29.64 -5.09 16.14
N ILE A 223 29.91 -4.50 14.96
CA ILE A 223 29.93 -5.25 13.69
C ILE A 223 31.07 -6.29 13.65
N GLU A 224 32.08 -6.10 14.46
CA GLU A 224 33.23 -7.03 14.62
C GLU A 224 32.76 -8.41 15.12
N LYS A 225 31.66 -8.47 15.86
CA LYS A 225 31.07 -9.73 16.33
C LYS A 225 30.53 -10.59 15.18
N TYR A 226 30.28 -10.00 14.05
CA TYR A 226 29.77 -10.70 12.86
C TYR A 226 30.89 -11.17 11.92
N GLY A 227 32.17 -11.11 12.36
CA GLY A 227 33.34 -11.62 11.63
C GLY A 227 33.46 -10.96 10.25
N ASN A 228 33.52 -11.78 9.21
CA ASN A 228 33.75 -11.28 7.85
C ASN A 228 32.59 -10.46 7.25
N LEU A 229 31.44 -10.39 7.90
CA LEU A 229 30.29 -9.62 7.42
C LEU A 229 30.54 -8.11 7.44
N ASN A 230 31.46 -7.64 8.30
CA ASN A 230 31.89 -6.25 8.35
C ASN A 230 32.46 -5.70 7.03
N LYS A 231 32.87 -6.59 6.11
CA LYS A 231 33.31 -6.21 4.77
C LYS A 231 32.17 -5.77 3.85
N TYR A 232 30.97 -6.27 4.10
CA TYR A 232 29.82 -6.08 3.22
C TYR A 232 28.76 -5.17 3.80
N PHE A 233 28.72 -5.02 5.12
CA PHE A 233 27.75 -4.22 5.83
C PHE A 233 28.45 -3.17 6.68
N SER A 234 28.02 -1.91 6.58
CA SER A 234 28.45 -0.83 7.45
C SER A 234 27.75 -0.88 8.81
N ASN A 235 26.49 -1.33 8.83
CA ASN A 235 25.72 -1.51 10.06
C ASN A 235 24.86 -2.77 9.98
N ILE A 236 24.78 -3.48 11.10
CA ILE A 236 23.81 -4.53 11.37
C ILE A 236 23.13 -4.14 12.69
N LEU A 237 21.85 -3.78 12.60
CA LEU A 237 21.07 -3.31 13.74
C LEU A 237 19.92 -4.27 14.01
N LEU A 238 19.67 -4.54 15.28
CA LEU A 238 18.52 -5.31 15.71
C LEU A 238 17.40 -4.33 16.05
N ILE A 239 16.23 -4.57 15.50
CA ILE A 239 15.04 -3.81 15.78
C ILE A 239 14.20 -4.65 16.76
N ASP A 240 14.36 -4.35 18.05
CA ASP A 240 13.68 -5.10 19.12
C ASP A 240 12.18 -4.76 19.21
N SER A 241 11.77 -3.62 18.66
CA SER A 241 10.37 -3.23 18.51
C SER A 241 10.23 -2.26 17.35
N LEU A 242 9.21 -2.45 16.53
CA LEU A 242 8.77 -1.49 15.53
C LEU A 242 7.24 -1.46 15.46
N VAL A 243 6.72 -0.35 15.00
CA VAL A 243 5.30 -0.15 14.72
C VAL A 243 5.16 0.21 13.26
N GLU A 244 4.45 -0.61 12.49
CA GLU A 244 4.08 -0.32 11.11
C GLU A 244 2.62 0.11 11.07
N THR A 245 2.35 1.29 10.50
CA THR A 245 1.00 1.76 10.21
C THR A 245 0.71 1.55 8.73
N LYS A 246 -0.39 0.88 8.44
CA LYS A 246 -0.90 0.67 7.08
C LYS A 246 -2.21 1.37 6.93
N VAL A 247 -2.35 2.16 5.88
CA VAL A 247 -3.57 2.89 5.56
C VAL A 247 -4.01 2.53 4.14
N GLN A 248 -5.26 2.16 3.99
CA GLN A 248 -5.86 1.92 2.69
C GLN A 248 -6.43 3.22 2.14
N LYS A 249 -5.79 3.77 1.10
CA LYS A 249 -6.24 5.00 0.42
C LYS A 249 -7.46 4.79 -0.47
N GLY A 250 -7.61 3.57 -0.98
CA GLY A 250 -8.67 3.20 -1.90
C GLY A 250 -8.41 1.84 -2.52
N PHE A 251 -9.00 1.57 -3.65
CA PHE A 251 -8.74 0.37 -4.41
C PHE A 251 -8.94 0.61 -5.91
N THR A 252 -8.36 -0.27 -6.72
CA THR A 252 -8.62 -0.34 -8.16
C THR A 252 -9.24 -1.68 -8.52
N ARG A 253 -9.80 -1.80 -9.72
CA ARG A 253 -10.45 -3.01 -10.19
C ARG A 253 -9.95 -3.41 -11.56
N VAL A 254 -9.89 -4.71 -11.80
CA VAL A 254 -9.51 -5.33 -13.08
C VAL A 254 -8.04 -5.09 -13.46
N GLN A 255 -7.51 -3.93 -13.15
CA GLN A 255 -6.10 -3.58 -13.34
C GLN A 255 -5.51 -3.08 -12.02
N PRO A 256 -4.25 -3.42 -11.72
CA PRO A 256 -3.54 -2.88 -10.56
C PRO A 256 -3.48 -1.36 -10.59
N TYR A 257 -3.23 -0.78 -9.43
CA TYR A 257 -3.02 0.66 -9.30
C TYR A 257 -1.85 1.13 -10.17
N ASP A 258 -2.07 2.25 -10.85
CA ASP A 258 -1.08 2.95 -11.64
C ASP A 258 -1.02 4.40 -11.13
N PRO A 259 0.10 4.85 -10.53
CA PRO A 259 0.24 6.20 -9.98
C PRO A 259 -0.05 7.32 -10.99
N ASN A 260 0.17 7.08 -12.29
CA ASN A 260 -0.14 8.05 -13.35
C ASN A 260 -1.64 8.15 -13.66
N LYS A 261 -2.46 7.25 -13.12
CA LYS A 261 -3.91 7.18 -13.35
C LYS A 261 -4.67 7.33 -12.04
N LYS A 262 -4.42 8.43 -11.33
CA LYS A 262 -5.03 8.70 -10.00
C LYS A 262 -6.55 8.62 -10.00
N ASP A 263 -7.19 9.02 -11.10
CA ASP A 263 -8.65 8.96 -11.27
C ASP A 263 -9.24 7.53 -11.25
N CYS A 264 -8.39 6.50 -11.29
CA CYS A 264 -8.82 5.10 -11.23
C CYS A 264 -9.03 4.58 -9.81
N ILE A 265 -8.58 5.31 -8.78
CA ILE A 265 -8.78 4.91 -7.39
C ILE A 265 -10.25 5.09 -7.03
N GLN A 266 -10.85 4.03 -6.51
CA GLN A 266 -12.22 4.08 -6.00
C GLN A 266 -12.21 4.52 -4.54
N GLU A 267 -13.12 5.43 -4.20
CA GLU A 267 -13.34 5.85 -2.82
C GLU A 267 -13.86 4.68 -1.97
N LEU A 268 -13.45 4.63 -0.71
CA LEU A 268 -13.83 3.55 0.22
C LEU A 268 -15.16 3.82 0.90
N SER A 269 -15.51 5.10 1.09
CA SER A 269 -16.72 5.49 1.75
C SER A 269 -17.16 6.89 1.28
N GLN A 270 -18.47 7.14 1.28
CA GLN A 270 -19.04 8.49 1.21
C GLN A 270 -19.61 8.81 2.57
N ASP A 271 -18.99 9.73 3.29
CA ASP A 271 -19.54 10.25 4.53
C ASP A 271 -20.41 11.46 4.23
N PRO A 272 -21.73 11.43 4.56
CA PRO A 272 -22.62 12.57 4.38
C PRO A 272 -22.17 13.81 5.19
N ASN A 273 -21.43 13.61 6.27
CA ASN A 273 -20.89 14.68 7.10
C ASN A 273 -19.54 15.23 6.61
N LYS A 274 -19.04 14.74 5.46
CA LYS A 274 -17.74 15.11 4.87
C LYS A 274 -16.52 14.84 5.79
N ILE A 275 -16.67 13.98 6.80
CA ILE A 275 -15.53 13.53 7.60
C ILE A 275 -14.72 12.58 6.73
N ARG A 276 -13.50 12.98 6.42
CA ARG A 276 -12.56 12.15 5.65
C ARG A 276 -11.84 11.21 6.62
N TRP A 277 -12.12 9.93 6.51
CA TRP A 277 -11.39 8.89 7.24
C TRP A 277 -10.91 7.81 6.28
N LEU A 278 -9.82 7.17 6.63
CA LEU A 278 -9.28 6.04 5.89
C LEU A 278 -9.10 4.86 6.85
N PRO A 279 -9.46 3.64 6.44
CA PRO A 279 -9.21 2.48 7.27
C PRO A 279 -7.70 2.24 7.38
N GLY A 280 -7.24 1.99 8.58
CA GLY A 280 -5.86 1.73 8.88
C GLY A 280 -5.70 0.61 9.88
N THR A 281 -4.53 -0.02 9.87
CA THR A 281 -4.12 -1.03 10.84
C THR A 281 -2.75 -0.70 11.37
N ILE A 282 -2.54 -0.99 12.65
CA ILE A 282 -1.25 -0.86 13.31
C ILE A 282 -0.76 -2.26 13.61
N VAL A 283 0.45 -2.57 13.16
CA VAL A 283 1.11 -3.85 13.37
C VAL A 283 2.41 -3.60 14.13
N LYS A 284 2.63 -4.38 15.18
CA LYS A 284 3.91 -4.39 15.92
C LYS A 284 4.75 -5.55 15.45
N GLY A 285 6.06 -5.35 15.43
CA GLY A 285 6.98 -6.39 15.01
C GLY A 285 8.40 -6.14 15.52
N GLU A 286 9.28 -7.03 15.15
CA GLU A 286 10.72 -6.98 15.41
C GLU A 286 11.47 -7.32 14.13
N GLY A 287 12.76 -7.03 14.06
CA GLY A 287 13.49 -7.31 12.83
C GLY A 287 14.97 -7.08 12.88
N ILE A 288 15.58 -7.19 11.71
CA ILE A 288 17.01 -6.96 11.48
C ILE A 288 17.16 -5.94 10.36
N PHE A 289 17.83 -4.84 10.65
CA PHE A 289 18.20 -3.86 9.64
C PHE A 289 19.66 -4.06 9.22
N LEU A 290 19.87 -4.17 7.92
CA LEU A 290 21.17 -4.37 7.30
C LEU A 290 21.49 -3.19 6.38
N ASN A 291 22.55 -2.45 6.69
CA ASN A 291 23.05 -1.39 5.84
C ASN A 291 24.30 -1.85 5.10
N PHE A 292 24.20 -1.94 3.78
CA PHE A 292 25.31 -2.37 2.94
C PHE A 292 26.43 -1.32 2.90
N ASP A 293 27.66 -1.79 2.88
CA ASP A 293 28.81 -0.92 2.67
C ASP A 293 28.80 -0.34 1.26
N LYS A 294 28.83 0.98 1.17
CA LYS A 294 28.77 1.72 -0.10
C LYS A 294 29.91 1.34 -1.04
N LYS A 295 31.14 1.24 -0.50
CA LYS A 295 32.33 0.93 -1.31
C LYS A 295 32.23 -0.48 -1.90
N GLN A 296 31.70 -1.44 -1.14
CA GLN A 296 31.49 -2.80 -1.64
C GLN A 296 30.41 -2.87 -2.72
N LEU A 297 29.33 -2.09 -2.57
CA LEU A 297 28.32 -1.98 -3.63
C LEU A 297 28.89 -1.38 -4.91
N GLU A 298 29.71 -0.35 -4.80
CA GLU A 298 30.39 0.27 -5.95
C GLU A 298 31.39 -0.71 -6.59
N LEU A 299 32.22 -1.40 -5.79
CA LEU A 299 33.14 -2.43 -6.28
C LEU A 299 32.41 -3.58 -6.97
N TRP A 300 31.26 -4.01 -6.41
CA TRP A 300 30.42 -5.01 -7.04
C TRP A 300 29.90 -4.49 -8.39
N GLY A 301 29.37 -3.27 -8.43
CA GLY A 301 28.85 -2.63 -9.64
C GLY A 301 29.88 -2.51 -10.78
N ASN A 302 31.17 -2.44 -10.45
CA ASN A 302 32.27 -2.28 -11.42
C ASN A 302 32.91 -3.62 -11.86
N ARG A 303 32.72 -4.71 -11.08
CA ARG A 303 33.40 -5.99 -11.33
C ARG A 303 32.71 -6.94 -12.27
N PHE A 304 31.39 -6.86 -12.39
CA PHE A 304 30.59 -7.87 -13.06
C PHE A 304 30.02 -7.37 -14.39
N ASN A 305 29.96 -8.28 -15.34
CA ASN A 305 29.22 -8.04 -16.57
C ASN A 305 27.71 -8.21 -16.32
N PHE A 306 27.01 -7.10 -16.19
CA PHE A 306 25.58 -7.09 -15.88
C PHE A 306 24.65 -7.23 -17.08
N ARG A 307 25.14 -7.67 -18.24
CA ARG A 307 24.32 -7.80 -19.46
C ARG A 307 22.96 -8.48 -19.22
N TYR A 308 22.94 -9.48 -18.37
CA TYR A 308 21.71 -10.22 -18.06
C TYR A 308 20.75 -9.38 -17.20
N ILE A 309 21.27 -8.76 -16.14
CA ILE A 309 20.47 -7.87 -15.26
C ILE A 309 19.96 -6.67 -16.04
N ASP A 310 20.81 -6.03 -16.83
CA ASP A 310 20.42 -4.89 -17.66
C ASP A 310 19.32 -5.27 -18.66
N LYS A 311 19.41 -6.46 -19.26
CA LYS A 311 18.35 -6.98 -20.12
C LYS A 311 17.03 -7.18 -19.37
N ILE A 312 17.07 -7.67 -18.14
CA ILE A 312 15.87 -7.81 -17.30
C ILE A 312 15.27 -6.42 -17.01
N LEU A 313 16.08 -5.46 -16.58
CA LEU A 313 15.63 -4.09 -16.27
C LEU A 313 15.04 -3.41 -17.53
N MET A 314 15.68 -3.53 -18.68
CA MET A 314 15.16 -3.02 -19.96
C MET A 314 13.83 -3.66 -20.34
N ASN A 315 13.70 -4.98 -20.16
CA ASN A 315 12.46 -5.69 -20.45
C ASN A 315 11.33 -5.28 -19.50
N LEU A 316 11.63 -5.04 -18.20
CA LEU A 316 10.67 -4.53 -17.24
C LEU A 316 10.16 -3.15 -17.65
N GLN A 317 11.06 -2.23 -17.99
CA GLN A 317 10.69 -0.89 -18.43
C GLN A 317 9.93 -0.90 -19.76
N LYS A 318 10.31 -1.79 -20.68
CA LYS A 318 9.56 -1.98 -21.93
C LYS A 318 8.14 -2.48 -21.65
N ARG A 319 8.00 -3.49 -20.80
CA ARG A 319 6.68 -4.02 -20.41
C ARG A 319 5.82 -2.97 -19.74
N ASP A 320 6.39 -2.14 -18.85
CA ASP A 320 5.65 -1.05 -18.19
C ASP A 320 5.15 -0.04 -19.25
N ARG A 321 5.98 0.33 -20.24
CA ARG A 321 5.57 1.17 -21.38
C ARG A 321 4.46 0.54 -22.22
N ASP A 322 4.65 -0.73 -22.62
CA ASP A 322 3.68 -1.44 -23.46
C ASP A 322 2.31 -1.58 -22.76
N MET A 323 2.31 -1.63 -21.45
CA MET A 323 1.10 -1.69 -20.61
C MET A 323 0.56 -0.30 -20.19
N ASN A 324 1.13 0.79 -20.68
CA ASN A 324 0.83 2.16 -20.22
C ASN A 324 0.84 2.31 -18.70
N LYS A 325 1.84 1.71 -18.05
CA LYS A 325 2.08 1.82 -16.61
C LYS A 325 3.20 2.81 -16.32
N THR A 326 3.26 3.25 -15.06
CA THR A 326 4.42 4.00 -14.57
C THR A 326 5.69 3.19 -14.77
N ILE A 327 6.70 3.80 -15.37
CA ILE A 327 8.01 3.16 -15.58
C ILE A 327 8.69 3.05 -14.22
N ARG A 328 9.02 1.82 -13.84
CA ARG A 328 9.76 1.56 -12.59
C ARG A 328 11.23 1.87 -12.79
N HIS A 329 11.74 2.85 -12.06
CA HIS A 329 13.16 3.23 -12.08
C HIS A 329 14.01 2.33 -11.16
N ILE A 330 13.92 1.02 -11.37
CA ILE A 330 14.71 0.02 -10.63
C ILE A 330 16.14 0.03 -11.18
N ASN A 331 17.12 0.15 -10.28
CA ASN A 331 18.54 0.09 -10.61
C ASN A 331 19.17 -1.26 -10.22
N ARG A 332 20.43 -1.47 -10.61
CA ARG A 332 21.16 -2.71 -10.29
C ARG A 332 21.31 -2.93 -8.78
N LYS A 333 21.51 -1.85 -8.02
CA LYS A 333 21.61 -1.89 -6.56
C LYS A 333 20.32 -2.41 -5.93
N TYR A 334 19.17 -1.90 -6.35
CA TYR A 334 17.87 -2.39 -5.92
C TYR A 334 17.71 -3.89 -6.22
N PHE A 335 18.10 -4.31 -7.42
CA PHE A 335 18.03 -5.73 -7.81
C PHE A 335 18.85 -6.63 -6.89
N LEU A 336 20.07 -6.19 -6.52
CA LEU A 336 20.92 -6.91 -5.57
C LEU A 336 20.27 -7.00 -4.19
N ILE A 337 19.88 -5.86 -3.62
CA ILE A 337 19.31 -5.79 -2.26
C ILE A 337 18.03 -6.62 -2.17
N HIS A 338 17.13 -6.50 -3.15
CA HIS A 338 15.89 -7.25 -3.22
C HIS A 338 16.13 -8.77 -3.35
N THR A 339 17.09 -9.20 -4.18
CA THR A 339 17.44 -10.61 -4.29
C THR A 339 18.03 -11.14 -2.98
N PHE A 340 18.89 -10.36 -2.36
CA PHE A 340 19.46 -10.70 -1.05
C PHE A 340 18.38 -10.82 0.02
N SER A 341 17.43 -9.90 0.08
CA SER A 341 16.36 -9.93 1.09
C SER A 341 15.49 -11.19 0.96
N HIS A 342 15.13 -11.58 -0.25
CA HIS A 342 14.38 -12.83 -0.48
C HIS A 342 15.17 -14.08 -0.07
N LEU A 343 16.46 -14.13 -0.37
CA LEU A 343 17.32 -15.24 0.06
C LEU A 343 17.43 -15.31 1.58
N LEU A 344 17.55 -14.14 2.23
CA LEU A 344 17.62 -14.05 3.70
C LEU A 344 16.29 -14.45 4.35
N ILE A 345 15.15 -13.98 3.83
CA ILE A 345 13.82 -14.40 4.30
C ILE A 345 13.66 -15.91 4.20
N ASN A 346 14.03 -16.51 3.08
CA ASN A 346 13.96 -17.95 2.90
C ASN A 346 14.86 -18.70 3.91
N GLN A 347 16.06 -18.20 4.15
CA GLN A 347 16.98 -18.79 5.12
C GLN A 347 16.46 -18.66 6.55
N LEU A 348 15.92 -17.50 6.93
CA LEU A 348 15.33 -17.28 8.25
C LEU A 348 14.07 -18.15 8.45
N SER A 349 13.23 -18.25 7.44
CA SER A 349 12.06 -19.15 7.48
C SER A 349 12.48 -20.59 7.72
N TYR A 350 13.51 -21.05 7.04
CA TYR A 350 14.00 -22.42 7.19
C TYR A 350 14.70 -22.65 8.54
N SER A 351 15.58 -21.72 8.96
CA SER A 351 16.41 -21.92 10.15
C SER A 351 15.72 -21.59 11.46
N CYS A 352 14.77 -20.64 11.45
CA CYS A 352 14.09 -20.13 12.64
C CYS A 352 12.62 -20.59 12.73
N GLY A 353 12.11 -21.26 11.70
CA GLY A 353 10.75 -21.78 11.69
C GLY A 353 9.67 -20.71 11.41
N TYR A 354 10.01 -19.51 11.00
CA TYR A 354 9.03 -18.50 10.62
C TYR A 354 8.26 -18.92 9.36
N GLY A 355 6.95 -18.73 9.36
CA GLY A 355 6.18 -18.81 8.11
C GLY A 355 6.68 -17.75 7.12
N SER A 356 6.86 -18.11 5.85
CA SER A 356 7.34 -17.15 4.82
C SER A 356 6.43 -15.91 4.68
N SER A 357 5.15 -16.03 5.05
CA SER A 357 4.19 -14.93 5.07
C SER A 357 4.30 -14.01 6.30
N ALA A 358 4.97 -14.48 7.38
CA ALA A 358 5.17 -13.71 8.60
C ALA A 358 6.32 -12.70 8.49
N LEU A 359 7.29 -12.97 7.62
CA LEU A 359 8.43 -12.09 7.37
C LEU A 359 8.14 -11.14 6.21
N ARG A 360 8.56 -9.90 6.37
CA ARG A 360 8.44 -8.83 5.36
C ARG A 360 9.78 -8.19 5.13
N GLU A 361 9.92 -7.60 3.96
CA GLU A 361 11.04 -6.77 3.60
C GLU A 361 10.62 -5.32 3.40
N ARG A 362 11.49 -4.41 3.80
CA ARG A 362 11.40 -2.99 3.47
C ARG A 362 12.75 -2.54 2.92
N ILE A 363 12.78 -2.25 1.63
CA ILE A 363 14.01 -1.91 0.91
C ILE A 363 14.20 -0.41 0.94
N TYR A 364 15.38 0.01 1.36
CA TYR A 364 15.87 1.38 1.36
C TYR A 364 16.94 1.50 0.27
N CYS A 365 16.50 1.96 -0.88
CA CYS A 365 17.36 2.15 -2.06
C CYS A 365 16.82 3.35 -2.82
N ASN A 366 17.68 4.35 -3.03
CA ASN A 366 17.29 5.54 -3.79
C ASN A 366 17.07 5.22 -5.26
N THR A 367 16.12 5.95 -5.86
CA THR A 367 15.85 5.93 -7.30
C THR A 367 16.63 7.01 -8.03
N GLN A 368 16.46 7.08 -9.36
CA GLN A 368 17.04 8.16 -10.15
C GLN A 368 16.34 9.50 -9.91
N ASP A 369 15.11 9.47 -9.43
CA ASP A 369 14.30 10.65 -9.19
C ASP A 369 14.72 11.40 -7.91
N PHE A 370 15.36 10.69 -6.96
CA PHE A 370 15.88 11.24 -5.70
C PHE A 370 17.34 10.86 -5.48
N PRO A 371 18.27 11.38 -6.31
CA PRO A 371 19.68 10.96 -6.25
C PRO A 371 20.38 11.34 -4.94
N ASP A 372 19.92 12.43 -4.29
CA ASP A 372 20.49 12.93 -3.04
C ASP A 372 20.10 12.11 -1.81
N ASN A 373 19.03 11.32 -1.91
CA ASN A 373 18.54 10.45 -0.84
C ASN A 373 19.24 9.09 -0.88
N GLU A 374 20.56 9.08 -0.69
CA GLU A 374 21.31 7.84 -0.78
C GLU A 374 20.92 6.86 0.32
N MET A 375 20.40 5.71 -0.09
CA MET A 375 19.99 4.60 0.78
C MET A 375 20.57 3.29 0.28
N ASN A 376 21.12 2.46 1.20
CA ASN A 376 21.78 1.20 0.88
C ASN A 376 21.38 0.09 1.85
N GLY A 377 20.11 0.03 2.24
CA GLY A 377 19.68 -0.83 3.34
C GLY A 377 18.48 -1.71 3.02
N VAL A 378 18.28 -2.68 3.90
CA VAL A 378 17.06 -3.48 3.96
C VAL A 378 16.71 -3.78 5.41
N LEU A 379 15.45 -3.71 5.72
CA LEU A 379 14.87 -4.17 6.98
C LEU A 379 14.04 -5.43 6.68
N ILE A 380 14.40 -6.53 7.36
CA ILE A 380 13.60 -7.76 7.40
C ILE A 380 12.92 -7.79 8.76
N TYR A 381 11.60 -7.92 8.79
CA TYR A 381 10.84 -7.79 10.02
C TYR A 381 9.59 -8.67 10.04
N THR A 382 9.13 -8.99 11.24
CA THR A 382 7.85 -9.65 11.46
C THR A 382 6.74 -8.60 11.44
N ALA A 383 5.64 -8.89 10.78
CA ALA A 383 4.51 -7.98 10.65
C ALA A 383 3.16 -8.69 10.82
N SER A 384 3.14 -9.71 11.64
CA SER A 384 1.94 -10.49 11.96
C SER A 384 1.60 -10.29 13.43
N GLY A 385 0.36 -9.93 13.72
CA GLY A 385 -0.15 -9.89 15.10
C GLY A 385 -0.26 -11.28 15.74
N ASP A 386 -0.15 -12.33 14.93
CA ASP A 386 -0.16 -13.74 15.34
C ASP A 386 1.22 -14.35 15.00
N SER A 387 2.29 -13.83 15.60
CA SER A 387 3.59 -14.48 15.50
C SER A 387 3.55 -15.75 16.36
N GLU A 388 3.21 -16.87 15.75
CA GLU A 388 3.59 -18.17 16.25
C GLU A 388 5.12 -18.26 16.22
N GLY A 389 5.76 -17.94 17.31
CA GLY A 389 7.21 -18.12 17.44
C GLY A 389 7.92 -16.96 18.15
N SER A 390 7.57 -16.67 19.36
CA SER A 390 8.41 -15.98 20.34
C SER A 390 8.58 -16.86 21.57
#